data_635ca158693059adc1fa54a2c545508c
#
_entry.id   635ca158693059adc1fa54a2c545508c
#
_cell.length_a   1.000
_cell.length_b   1.000
_cell.length_c   1.000
_cell.angle_alpha   90.00
_cell.angle_beta   90.00
_cell.angle_gamma   90.00
#
_symmetry.space_group_name_H-M   'P 1'
#
loop_
_entity.id
_entity.type
_entity.pdbx_description
1 polymer ?
#
loop_
_entity_poly.entity_id
_entity_poly.type
_entity_poly.pdbx_seq_one_letter_code
_entity_poly.pdbx_strand_id
1 'polypeptide(L)'
;FFGQIKKGARSSEFEIAIQWLLDCGLVYKVNRVNEPHMPLKAYKNMNAYKLFVLDVGLLGAMSELPAESILEGNDIFVEFKGALTEQYVLQQLISDTPYTPYYYGNEKATFEQDFLIQKAKSIVPIEVKAEQNIRSHSLKTYCE
;
A
#
# COMPACT_ATOMS: atom_id res chain seq x y z
N PHE A 1 -9.58 9.40 4.35
CA PHE A 1 -8.28 9.92 4.78
C PHE A 1 -8.30 11.45 4.91
N PHE A 2 -8.49 12.21 3.82
CA PHE A 2 -8.42 13.70 3.87
C PHE A 2 -9.46 14.35 4.78
N GLY A 3 -10.64 13.76 4.90
CA GLY A 3 -11.69 14.21 5.83
C GLY A 3 -11.31 14.12 7.31
N GLN A 4 -10.30 13.32 7.66
CA GLN A 4 -9.75 13.24 9.01
C GLN A 4 -8.82 14.43 9.31
N ILE A 5 -8.14 14.95 8.30
CA ILE A 5 -7.26 16.14 8.44
C ILE A 5 -8.09 17.40 8.61
N LYS A 6 -9.13 17.54 7.77
CA LYS A 6 -10.06 18.69 7.81
C LYS A 6 -11.42 18.25 7.32
N LYS A 7 -12.49 18.58 8.05
CA LYS A 7 -13.86 18.25 7.67
C LYS A 7 -14.17 18.83 6.27
N GLY A 8 -14.60 17.93 5.35
CA GLY A 8 -14.91 18.30 3.97
C GLY A 8 -13.70 18.48 3.04
N ALA A 9 -12.48 18.19 3.50
CA ALA A 9 -11.27 18.29 2.68
C ALA A 9 -11.31 17.32 1.50
N ARG A 10 -10.83 17.77 0.36
CA ARG A 10 -10.70 16.99 -0.88
C ARG A 10 -9.23 16.69 -1.18
N SER A 11 -8.97 15.60 -1.90
CA SER A 11 -7.61 15.25 -2.32
C SER A 11 -6.90 16.38 -3.07
N SER A 12 -7.63 17.13 -3.91
CA SER A 12 -7.11 18.26 -4.68
C SER A 12 -6.52 19.38 -3.84
N GLU A 13 -7.00 19.56 -2.60
CA GLU A 13 -6.44 20.57 -1.67
C GLU A 13 -5.04 20.21 -1.18
N PHE A 14 -4.67 18.93 -1.27
CA PHE A 14 -3.39 18.41 -0.79
C PHE A 14 -2.44 17.96 -1.92
N GLU A 15 -2.86 18.09 -3.19
CA GLU A 15 -2.06 17.61 -4.33
C GLU A 15 -0.64 18.18 -4.35
N ILE A 16 -0.50 19.48 -4.09
CA ILE A 16 0.81 20.14 -4.05
C ILE A 16 1.66 19.58 -2.90
N ALA A 17 1.08 19.44 -1.71
CA ALA A 17 1.80 18.88 -0.56
C ALA A 17 2.20 17.43 -0.78
N ILE A 18 1.31 16.63 -1.36
CA ILE A 18 1.63 15.23 -1.73
C ILE A 18 2.73 15.19 -2.77
N GLN A 19 2.69 16.06 -3.79
CA GLN A 19 3.72 16.12 -4.81
C GLN A 19 5.09 16.47 -4.20
N TRP A 20 5.14 17.43 -3.30
CA TRP A 20 6.37 17.76 -2.57
C TRP A 20 6.95 16.56 -1.81
N LEU A 21 6.10 15.80 -1.10
CA LEU A 21 6.53 14.62 -0.37
C LEU A 21 7.04 13.50 -1.31
N LEU A 22 6.42 13.36 -2.47
CA LEU A 22 6.87 12.44 -3.52
C LEU A 22 8.23 12.87 -4.11
N ASP A 23 8.38 14.15 -4.43
CA ASP A 23 9.60 14.71 -5.02
C ASP A 23 10.78 14.66 -4.05
N CYS A 24 10.53 14.82 -2.74
CA CYS A 24 11.53 14.64 -1.69
C CYS A 24 11.89 13.15 -1.43
N GLY A 25 11.14 12.20 -1.99
CA GLY A 25 11.31 10.78 -1.73
C GLY A 25 10.87 10.33 -0.33
N LEU A 26 10.09 11.13 0.39
CA LEU A 26 9.57 10.77 1.71
C LEU A 26 8.34 9.87 1.66
N VAL A 27 7.66 9.84 0.52
CA VAL A 27 6.42 9.09 0.31
C VAL A 27 6.46 8.40 -1.05
N TYR A 28 5.90 7.21 -1.11
CA TYR A 28 5.62 6.50 -2.36
C TYR A 28 4.13 6.50 -2.64
N LYS A 29 3.76 6.63 -3.92
CA LYS A 29 2.39 6.60 -4.40
C LYS A 29 2.14 5.33 -5.19
N VAL A 30 1.31 4.43 -4.67
CA VAL A 30 0.88 3.20 -5.33
C VAL A 30 -0.53 3.43 -5.87
N ASN A 31 -0.68 3.42 -7.18
CA ASN A 31 -1.98 3.68 -7.82
C ASN A 31 -2.79 2.39 -7.93
N ARG A 32 -4.13 2.54 -7.83
CA ARG A 32 -5.05 1.49 -8.22
C ARG A 32 -5.02 1.30 -9.73
N VAL A 33 -5.19 0.06 -10.18
CA VAL A 33 -5.57 -0.23 -11.55
C VAL A 33 -7.08 -0.48 -11.63
N ASN A 34 -7.74 0.01 -12.68
CA ASN A 34 -9.18 -0.19 -12.87
C ASN A 34 -9.47 -1.64 -13.28
N GLU A 35 -8.56 -2.21 -14.06
CA GLU A 35 -8.62 -3.59 -14.54
C GLU A 35 -7.23 -4.20 -14.52
N PRO A 36 -7.07 -5.46 -14.08
CA PRO A 36 -5.77 -6.12 -14.02
C PRO A 36 -5.35 -6.67 -15.40
N HIS A 37 -5.24 -5.78 -16.38
CA HIS A 37 -4.81 -6.11 -17.73
C HIS A 37 -3.43 -5.50 -18.05
N MET A 38 -2.73 -6.11 -18.98
CA MET A 38 -1.44 -5.61 -19.45
C MET A 38 -1.59 -4.61 -20.61
N PRO A 39 -0.78 -3.54 -20.60
CA PRO A 39 0.18 -3.18 -19.56
C PRO A 39 -0.51 -2.50 -18.38
N LEU A 40 -0.17 -2.85 -17.14
CA LEU A 40 -0.80 -2.29 -15.93
C LEU A 40 -0.81 -0.76 -15.92
N LYS A 41 0.24 -0.15 -16.44
CA LYS A 41 0.36 1.32 -16.53
C LYS A 41 -0.78 1.97 -17.32
N ALA A 42 -1.34 1.30 -18.33
CA ALA A 42 -2.43 1.84 -19.14
C ALA A 42 -3.77 1.87 -18.38
N TYR A 43 -3.93 1.01 -17.40
CA TYR A 43 -5.15 0.89 -16.58
C TYR A 43 -5.05 1.63 -15.24
N LYS A 44 -3.99 2.41 -15.06
CA LYS A 44 -3.73 3.19 -13.85
C LYS A 44 -4.86 4.19 -13.60
N ASN A 45 -5.46 4.16 -12.42
CA ASN A 45 -6.37 5.17 -11.94
C ASN A 45 -5.59 6.33 -11.31
N MET A 46 -5.75 7.54 -11.83
CA MET A 46 -5.03 8.72 -11.33
C MET A 46 -5.60 9.25 -10.02
N ASN A 47 -6.87 8.96 -9.73
CA ASN A 47 -7.60 9.49 -8.58
C ASN A 47 -7.67 8.50 -7.40
N ALA A 48 -7.29 7.24 -7.62
CA ALA A 48 -7.28 6.21 -6.59
C ALA A 48 -5.86 5.72 -6.34
N TYR A 49 -5.37 5.95 -5.13
CA TYR A 49 -4.01 5.58 -4.74
C TYR A 49 -3.89 5.38 -3.24
N LYS A 50 -2.89 4.61 -2.84
CA LYS A 50 -2.38 4.52 -1.48
C LYS A 50 -1.10 5.34 -1.38
N LEU A 51 -0.87 5.94 -0.20
CA LEU A 51 0.39 6.61 0.14
C LEU A 51 1.12 5.77 1.18
N PHE A 52 2.38 5.54 0.93
CA PHE A 52 3.30 4.85 1.83
C PHE A 52 4.46 5.79 2.17
N VAL A 53 4.95 5.73 3.38
CA VAL A 53 6.15 6.48 3.75
C VAL A 53 7.42 5.80 3.21
N LEU A 54 8.56 6.46 3.34
CA LEU A 54 9.83 5.99 2.80
C LEU A 54 10.22 4.59 3.30
N ASP A 55 10.08 4.35 4.61
CA ASP A 55 10.44 3.07 5.23
C ASP A 55 9.62 2.76 6.50
N VAL A 56 9.74 1.54 7.00
CA VAL A 56 9.04 1.08 8.20
C VAL A 56 9.49 1.79 9.48
N GLY A 57 10.73 2.26 9.53
CA GLY A 57 11.26 3.02 10.68
C GLY A 57 10.58 4.38 10.78
N LEU A 58 10.43 5.08 9.66
CA LEU A 58 9.68 6.33 9.57
C LEU A 58 8.21 6.13 9.94
N LEU A 59 7.56 5.05 9.44
CA LEU A 59 6.19 4.74 9.78
C LEU A 59 6.02 4.49 11.29
N GLY A 60 6.91 3.71 11.89
CA GLY A 60 6.92 3.43 13.33
C GLY A 60 7.11 4.70 14.15
N ALA A 61 8.07 5.56 13.77
CA ALA A 61 8.33 6.83 14.45
C ALA A 61 7.13 7.79 14.36
N MET A 62 6.51 7.92 13.19
CA MET A 62 5.32 8.75 12.99
C MET A 62 4.09 8.23 13.76
N SER A 63 4.05 6.93 14.03
CA SER A 63 2.97 6.28 14.77
C SER A 63 3.22 6.27 16.30
N GLU A 64 4.33 6.88 16.75
CA GLU A 64 4.73 6.91 18.17
C GLU A 64 4.77 5.52 18.81
N LEU A 65 5.08 4.48 18.01
CA LEU A 65 5.19 3.12 18.51
C LEU A 65 6.43 2.97 19.38
N PRO A 66 6.29 2.59 20.67
CA PRO A 66 7.42 2.28 21.50
C PRO A 66 8.20 1.08 20.94
N ALA A 67 9.54 1.13 20.98
CA ALA A 67 10.39 0.03 20.53
C ALA A 67 10.08 -1.29 21.26
N GLU A 68 9.75 -1.20 22.54
CA GLU A 68 9.33 -2.33 23.38
C GLU A 68 8.09 -3.03 22.79
N SER A 69 7.10 -2.25 22.30
CA SER A 69 5.88 -2.81 21.71
C SER A 69 6.17 -3.67 20.49
N ILE A 70 7.18 -3.30 19.69
CA ILE A 70 7.61 -4.06 18.51
C ILE A 70 8.31 -5.36 18.93
N LEU A 71 9.14 -5.30 19.99
CA LEU A 71 9.92 -6.43 20.47
C LEU A 71 9.07 -7.44 21.26
N GLU A 72 8.12 -6.96 22.05
CA GLU A 72 7.28 -7.76 22.92
C GLU A 72 6.01 -8.29 22.24
N GLY A 73 5.64 -7.73 21.10
CA GLY A 73 4.46 -8.17 20.32
C GLY A 73 3.14 -7.97 21.06
N ASN A 74 2.99 -6.85 21.78
CA ASN A 74 1.78 -6.52 22.53
C ASN A 74 0.57 -6.23 21.60
N ASP A 75 -0.63 -6.08 22.19
CA ASP A 75 -1.89 -5.89 21.45
C ASP A 75 -1.86 -4.68 20.51
N ILE A 76 -1.21 -3.57 20.90
CA ILE A 76 -1.04 -2.36 20.07
C ILE A 76 -0.24 -2.70 18.81
N PHE A 77 0.82 -3.49 18.95
CA PHE A 77 1.62 -3.94 17.83
C PHE A 77 0.81 -4.87 16.90
N VAL A 78 -0.04 -5.74 17.46
CA VAL A 78 -0.88 -6.66 16.67
C VAL A 78 -1.82 -5.89 15.73
N GLU A 79 -2.48 -4.84 16.24
CA GLU A 79 -3.37 -4.00 15.41
C GLU A 79 -2.61 -3.28 14.28
N PHE A 80 -1.40 -2.80 14.55
CA PHE A 80 -0.60 -2.04 13.59
C PHE A 80 0.28 -2.92 12.69
N LYS A 81 0.47 -4.18 13.05
CA LYS A 81 1.35 -5.14 12.37
C LYS A 81 1.04 -5.29 10.88
N GLY A 82 -0.24 -5.28 10.51
CA GLY A 82 -0.67 -5.35 9.11
C GLY A 82 -0.10 -4.21 8.28
N ALA A 83 -0.26 -2.98 8.76
CA ALA A 83 0.24 -1.77 8.08
C ALA A 83 1.78 -1.76 7.97
N LEU A 84 2.48 -2.15 9.04
CA LEU A 84 3.95 -2.28 9.02
C LEU A 84 4.42 -3.33 8.02
N THR A 85 3.72 -4.47 7.93
CA THR A 85 4.07 -5.55 7.02
C THR A 85 3.83 -5.14 5.57
N GLU A 86 2.71 -4.48 5.27
CA GLU A 86 2.42 -3.95 3.92
C GLU A 86 3.46 -2.89 3.51
N GLN A 87 3.80 -1.98 4.43
CA GLN A 87 4.87 -0.98 4.25
C GLN A 87 6.22 -1.64 3.96
N TYR A 88 6.59 -2.68 4.72
CA TYR A 88 7.84 -3.40 4.52
C TYR A 88 7.90 -4.10 3.17
N VAL A 89 6.81 -4.77 2.76
CA VAL A 89 6.75 -5.45 1.45
C VAL A 89 6.90 -4.43 0.32
N LEU A 90 6.23 -3.27 0.41
CA LEU A 90 6.41 -2.21 -0.60
C LEU A 90 7.85 -1.71 -0.65
N GLN A 91 8.47 -1.47 0.50
CA GLN A 91 9.86 -1.04 0.59
C GLN A 91 10.79 -2.02 -0.13
N GLN A 92 10.61 -3.33 0.08
CA GLN A 92 11.39 -4.36 -0.61
C GLN A 92 11.09 -4.40 -2.13
N LEU A 93 9.83 -4.26 -2.53
CA LEU A 93 9.47 -4.22 -3.95
C LEU A 93 10.15 -3.06 -4.68
N ILE A 94 10.26 -1.90 -4.04
CA ILE A 94 10.88 -0.70 -4.64
C ILE A 94 12.41 -0.79 -4.62
N SER A 95 13.03 -1.27 -3.52
CA SER A 95 14.48 -1.33 -3.38
C SER A 95 15.10 -2.47 -4.18
N ASP A 96 14.47 -3.63 -4.22
CA ASP A 96 15.11 -4.86 -4.71
C ASP A 96 14.62 -5.28 -6.10
N THR A 97 13.62 -4.59 -6.65
CA THR A 97 13.05 -4.96 -7.94
C THR A 97 12.90 -3.76 -8.90
N PRO A 98 12.95 -3.99 -10.22
CA PRO A 98 12.70 -2.94 -11.21
C PRO A 98 11.21 -2.72 -11.50
N TYR A 99 10.31 -3.38 -10.75
CA TYR A 99 8.88 -3.37 -11.05
C TYR A 99 8.17 -2.22 -10.36
N THR A 100 7.24 -1.58 -11.06
CA THR A 100 6.33 -0.59 -10.47
C THR A 100 5.17 -1.32 -9.80
N PRO A 101 4.96 -1.16 -8.49
CA PRO A 101 3.81 -1.73 -7.80
C PRO A 101 2.54 -0.93 -8.08
N TYR A 102 1.45 -1.64 -8.22
CA TYR A 102 0.07 -1.16 -8.27
C TYR A 102 -0.75 -1.93 -7.25
N TYR A 103 -2.01 -1.55 -7.02
CA TYR A 103 -2.97 -2.39 -6.31
C TYR A 103 -4.26 -2.52 -7.11
N TYR A 104 -5.08 -3.51 -6.75
CA TYR A 104 -6.36 -3.74 -7.38
C TYR A 104 -7.45 -3.97 -6.36
N GLY A 105 -8.59 -3.35 -6.55
CA GLY A 105 -9.76 -3.53 -5.69
C GLY A 105 -11.00 -3.00 -6.36
N ASN A 106 -12.16 -3.56 -5.98
CA ASN A 106 -13.42 -3.07 -6.48
C ASN A 106 -13.83 -1.77 -5.77
N GLU A 107 -14.72 -1.01 -6.41
CA GLU A 107 -15.20 0.28 -5.88
C GLU A 107 -15.94 0.15 -4.55
N LYS A 108 -16.52 -1.01 -4.26
CA LYS A 108 -17.26 -1.30 -3.03
C LYS A 108 -16.37 -1.73 -1.87
N ALA A 109 -15.04 -1.77 -2.07
CA ALA A 109 -14.04 -2.19 -1.08
C ALA A 109 -14.31 -3.55 -0.41
N THR A 110 -15.03 -4.45 -1.10
CA THR A 110 -15.29 -5.81 -0.61
C THR A 110 -14.14 -6.77 -0.95
N PHE A 111 -13.24 -6.33 -1.83
CA PHE A 111 -12.08 -7.08 -2.30
C PHE A 111 -10.96 -6.09 -2.60
N GLU A 112 -9.79 -6.37 -2.09
CA GLU A 112 -8.56 -5.64 -2.40
C GLU A 112 -7.38 -6.63 -2.46
N GLN A 113 -6.58 -6.52 -3.53
CA GLN A 113 -5.30 -7.18 -3.69
C GLN A 113 -4.21 -6.17 -3.35
N ASP A 114 -3.38 -6.46 -2.36
CA ASP A 114 -2.43 -5.50 -1.77
C ASP A 114 -1.49 -4.92 -2.81
N PHE A 115 -0.83 -5.80 -3.61
CA PHE A 115 0.00 -5.34 -4.72
C PHE A 115 -0.18 -6.18 -5.98
N LEU A 116 0.02 -5.52 -7.12
CA LEU A 116 0.19 -6.11 -8.43
C LEU A 116 1.49 -5.61 -9.04
N ILE A 117 2.28 -6.50 -9.59
CA ILE A 117 3.45 -6.15 -10.42
C ILE A 117 3.31 -6.79 -11.79
N GLN A 118 3.82 -6.11 -12.82
CA GLN A 118 3.94 -6.68 -14.15
C GLN A 118 5.34 -7.24 -14.34
N LYS A 119 5.42 -8.56 -14.53
CA LYS A 119 6.68 -9.27 -14.80
C LYS A 119 6.61 -9.92 -16.17
N ALA A 120 7.38 -9.37 -17.12
CA ALA A 120 7.38 -9.81 -18.51
C ALA A 120 5.97 -9.83 -19.12
N LYS A 121 5.41 -11.01 -19.39
CA LYS A 121 4.08 -11.20 -19.99
C LYS A 121 3.01 -11.64 -19.00
N SER A 122 3.23 -11.43 -17.71
CA SER A 122 2.29 -11.82 -16.67
C SER A 122 2.08 -10.73 -15.63
N ILE A 123 0.93 -10.74 -15.00
CA ILE A 123 0.63 -9.95 -13.81
C ILE A 123 0.77 -10.86 -12.60
N VAL A 124 1.55 -10.44 -11.63
CA VAL A 124 1.78 -11.18 -10.40
C VAL A 124 1.04 -10.47 -9.27
N PRO A 125 -0.01 -11.07 -8.70
CA PRO A 125 -0.65 -10.57 -7.50
C PRO A 125 0.18 -10.92 -6.27
N ILE A 126 0.26 -9.99 -5.33
CA ILE A 126 0.98 -10.14 -4.06
C ILE A 126 0.00 -9.79 -2.95
N GLU A 127 -0.29 -10.75 -2.11
CA GLU A 127 -1.08 -10.60 -0.90
C GLU A 127 -0.17 -10.61 0.31
N VAL A 128 -0.32 -9.63 1.18
CA VAL A 128 0.49 -9.47 2.38
C VAL A 128 -0.26 -9.99 3.61
N LYS A 129 0.38 -10.83 4.38
CA LYS A 129 -0.15 -11.34 5.64
C LYS A 129 0.85 -11.13 6.77
N ALA A 130 0.40 -10.50 7.83
CA ALA A 130 1.24 -10.20 9.00
C ALA A 130 1.37 -11.39 9.97
N GLU A 131 0.64 -12.48 9.74
CA GLU A 131 0.58 -13.66 10.60
C GLU A 131 0.76 -14.96 9.81
N GLN A 132 0.82 -16.09 10.55
CA GLN A 132 0.96 -17.43 9.95
C GLN A 132 -0.28 -17.90 9.18
N ASN A 133 -1.39 -17.15 9.23
CA ASN A 133 -2.58 -17.50 8.47
C ASN A 133 -2.43 -17.12 7.00
N ILE A 134 -1.99 -18.08 6.20
CA ILE A 134 -1.77 -17.92 4.74
C ILE A 134 -3.06 -17.99 3.91
N ARG A 135 -4.23 -18.17 4.53
CA ARG A 135 -5.50 -18.17 3.79
C ARG A 135 -5.85 -16.76 3.35
N SER A 136 -5.79 -16.52 2.06
CA SER A 136 -6.18 -15.24 1.47
C SER A 136 -7.45 -15.40 0.65
N HIS A 137 -8.52 -14.73 1.09
CA HIS A 137 -9.76 -14.65 0.33
C HIS A 137 -9.54 -13.78 -0.93
N SER A 138 -8.83 -12.68 -0.78
CA SER A 138 -8.55 -11.73 -1.87
C SER A 138 -7.78 -12.38 -3.02
N LEU A 139 -6.70 -13.09 -2.70
CA LEU A 139 -5.89 -13.77 -3.71
C LEU A 139 -6.71 -14.87 -4.43
N LYS A 140 -7.52 -15.62 -3.70
CA LYS A 140 -8.39 -16.64 -4.29
C LYS A 140 -9.39 -16.01 -5.26
N THR A 141 -10.09 -14.96 -4.84
CA THR A 141 -11.07 -14.22 -5.67
C THR A 141 -10.41 -13.57 -6.89
N TYR A 142 -9.15 -13.16 -6.78
CA TYR A 142 -8.40 -12.61 -7.92
C TYR A 142 -8.07 -13.68 -8.97
N CYS A 143 -7.80 -14.91 -8.56
CA CYS A 143 -7.41 -16.01 -9.44
C CYS A 143 -8.60 -16.75 -10.08
N GLU A 144 -9.82 -16.58 -9.57
CA GLU A 144 -11.09 -17.06 -10.15
C GLU A 144 -11.59 -16.15 -11.25
#